data_f28bcbb2c37d6e8d990432f24229c41a
#
_entry.id   f28bcbb2c37d6e8d990432f24229c41a
#
_cell.length_a   1.000
_cell.length_b   1.000
_cell.length_c   1.000
_cell.angle_alpha   90.00
_cell.angle_beta   90.00
_cell.angle_gamma   90.00
#
_symmetry.space_group_name_H-M   'P 1'
#
loop_
_entity.id
_entity.type
_entity.pdbx_description
1 polymer ?
#
loop_
_entity_poly.entity_id
_entity_poly.type
_entity_poly.pdbx_seq_one_letter_code
_entity_poly.pdbx_strand_id
1 'polypeptide(L)'
;MMRYYTRLNSFEPNISHSVTLTEVADKLFTSLRHARTLLGKMHHAEWVVWEPKVGRNQRSNLTLCFSNQELTQHVASKLIEQGKYEKALSILENDRAIFGSLLQKTSGATMREGLLHVQLTYKRKFEDLFPHHIHRSSERFLIRQVFSCLVTCNGKGELKPELAHHWVYDSEKLTWTFYLRPGLSFHDGHPVDAKQLVSLFSALQTLPFYQTELAHVASVYSDQPLRISFQLTKADTGFAGLLAGVKYSIQPAAQVARKPTPLGSMSHAVIGTGPFKVVESNNERLKLAAFEHYYGCRSLTDEVTIWQFEESMTGSARFDDSQMQVSPYQDSSCFHQLGKSDTELVSAESDGLRSRVEDGCLFILFNQNSAVKPLNNEQRKYLSGIANPQAILSQLEQNQGLFSVSLAQNILPSWQRLYRTPSKEAQLPQKMTIAVYDYYALYRCAICVSDILKRHGVDVEVNTYSFRELAQLSQSGELKEDLVLCNLNLDDNTPSSLFSWLMNDPVLHSALGGTNSNWLKQRLDHHKASVELPDYLAELEPIASTLISDYWLVPMFHHLQTVRFQGILKNVAITNWGWPEFKNVWSAD
;
A
#
# COMPACT_ATOMS: atom_id res chain seq x y z
N MET A 1 22.26 -17.11 30.28
CA MET A 1 21.21 -17.98 30.83
C MET A 1 20.81 -19.04 29.82
N MET A 2 20.55 -18.74 28.57
CA MET A 2 20.25 -19.72 27.50
C MET A 2 21.24 -20.90 27.45
N ARG A 3 22.56 -20.66 27.43
CA ARG A 3 23.60 -21.71 27.40
C ARG A 3 23.48 -22.73 28.54
N TYR A 4 22.97 -22.34 29.68
CA TYR A 4 22.71 -23.26 30.79
C TYR A 4 21.41 -24.02 30.60
N TYR A 5 20.39 -23.38 30.05
CA TYR A 5 19.13 -24.03 29.74
C TYR A 5 19.31 -25.16 28.70
N THR A 6 20.08 -24.93 27.64
CA THR A 6 20.37 -25.94 26.61
C THR A 6 21.06 -27.19 27.15
N ARG A 7 21.76 -27.11 28.29
CA ARG A 7 22.36 -28.27 28.98
C ARG A 7 21.34 -29.15 29.69
N LEU A 8 20.11 -28.66 29.86
CA LEU A 8 19.00 -29.41 30.45
C LEU A 8 18.20 -30.20 29.41
N ASN A 9 18.67 -30.31 28.16
CA ASN A 9 18.01 -30.96 27.02
C ASN A 9 17.68 -32.46 27.23
N SER A 10 18.26 -33.10 28.24
CA SER A 10 17.91 -34.48 28.64
C SER A 10 16.58 -34.57 29.41
N PHE A 11 15.99 -33.47 29.82
CA PHE A 11 14.67 -33.40 30.39
C PHE A 11 13.67 -33.02 29.30
N GLU A 12 12.62 -33.83 29.16
CA GLU A 12 11.57 -33.52 28.17
C GLU A 12 10.76 -32.29 28.60
N PRO A 13 10.48 -31.36 27.68
CA PRO A 13 9.64 -30.19 28.00
C PRO A 13 8.23 -30.58 28.43
N ASN A 14 7.63 -29.75 29.27
CA ASN A 14 6.27 -29.91 29.81
C ASN A 14 6.02 -31.18 30.63
N ILE A 15 7.08 -31.90 31.01
CA ILE A 15 7.04 -33.06 31.92
C ILE A 15 7.73 -32.69 33.23
N SER A 16 7.11 -33.03 34.35
CA SER A 16 7.70 -32.81 35.67
C SER A 16 8.69 -33.93 36.02
N HIS A 17 9.95 -33.56 36.13
CA HIS A 17 11.05 -34.45 36.46
C HIS A 17 11.41 -34.36 37.96
N SER A 18 11.44 -35.50 38.63
CA SER A 18 11.89 -35.56 40.02
C SER A 18 13.42 -35.63 40.06
N VAL A 19 14.09 -34.55 40.50
CA VAL A 19 15.56 -34.38 40.43
C VAL A 19 16.12 -33.87 41.73
N THR A 20 17.39 -34.21 42.00
CA THR A 20 18.15 -33.56 43.09
C THR A 20 18.86 -32.31 42.57
N LEU A 21 19.15 -31.36 43.43
CA LEU A 21 19.92 -30.17 43.06
C LEU A 21 21.33 -30.54 42.56
N THR A 22 21.91 -31.66 43.05
CA THR A 22 23.21 -32.17 42.57
C THR A 22 23.11 -32.66 41.14
N GLU A 23 22.13 -33.49 40.78
CA GLU A 23 21.89 -33.92 39.40
C GLU A 23 21.74 -32.75 38.44
N VAL A 24 21.05 -31.69 38.85
CA VAL A 24 20.90 -30.46 38.01
C VAL A 24 22.22 -29.71 37.93
N ALA A 25 22.98 -29.56 39.02
CA ALA A 25 24.26 -28.87 39.06
C ALA A 25 25.30 -29.55 38.16
N ASP A 26 25.34 -30.90 38.17
CA ASP A 26 26.21 -31.71 37.31
C ASP A 26 25.86 -31.51 35.84
N LYS A 27 24.58 -31.55 35.47
CA LYS A 27 24.12 -31.28 34.09
C LYS A 27 24.44 -29.84 33.65
N LEU A 28 24.32 -28.86 34.55
CA LEU A 28 24.66 -27.46 34.27
C LEU A 28 26.19 -27.21 34.26
N PHE A 29 27.00 -28.20 34.67
CA PHE A 29 28.47 -28.05 34.87
C PHE A 29 28.79 -26.87 35.77
N THR A 30 28.17 -26.82 36.95
CA THR A 30 28.34 -25.68 37.87
C THR A 30 28.19 -26.10 39.36
N SER A 31 28.49 -25.16 40.29
CA SER A 31 28.34 -25.42 41.69
C SER A 31 26.86 -25.45 42.13
N LEU A 32 26.52 -26.18 43.19
CA LEU A 32 25.17 -26.25 43.76
C LEU A 32 24.57 -24.88 44.07
N ARG A 33 25.41 -23.97 44.58
CA ARG A 33 24.98 -22.59 44.85
C ARG A 33 24.58 -21.84 43.57
N HIS A 34 25.38 -21.99 42.55
CA HIS A 34 25.12 -21.33 41.28
C HIS A 34 23.95 -21.98 40.52
N ALA A 35 23.81 -23.31 40.57
CA ALA A 35 22.66 -24.02 40.00
C ALA A 35 21.35 -23.54 40.63
N ARG A 36 21.30 -23.36 41.96
CA ARG A 36 20.13 -22.80 42.66
C ARG A 36 19.81 -21.39 42.17
N THR A 37 20.81 -20.54 42.02
CA THR A 37 20.64 -19.18 41.50
C THR A 37 20.14 -19.16 40.07
N LEU A 38 20.66 -20.04 39.21
CA LEU A 38 20.22 -20.18 37.83
C LEU A 38 18.78 -20.67 37.72
N LEU A 39 18.43 -21.72 38.47
CA LEU A 39 17.05 -22.23 38.50
C LEU A 39 16.08 -21.16 38.99
N GLY A 40 16.44 -20.39 40.03
CA GLY A 40 15.62 -19.27 40.49
C GLY A 40 15.41 -18.19 39.42
N LYS A 41 16.49 -17.84 38.70
CA LYS A 41 16.40 -16.88 37.57
C LYS A 41 15.59 -17.42 36.39
N MET A 42 15.75 -18.69 36.04
CA MET A 42 14.98 -19.34 34.98
C MET A 42 13.51 -19.48 35.37
N HIS A 43 13.21 -19.77 36.62
CA HIS A 43 11.83 -19.82 37.16
C HIS A 43 11.17 -18.44 37.11
N HIS A 44 11.87 -17.39 37.54
CA HIS A 44 11.38 -16.03 37.49
C HIS A 44 11.17 -15.53 36.02
N ALA A 45 11.96 -16.06 35.09
CA ALA A 45 11.80 -15.79 33.65
C ALA A 45 10.77 -16.72 32.97
N GLU A 46 10.09 -17.58 33.74
CA GLU A 46 9.09 -18.55 33.26
C GLU A 46 9.65 -19.59 32.27
N TRP A 47 10.95 -19.82 32.29
CA TRP A 47 11.58 -20.83 31.44
C TRP A 47 11.46 -22.23 32.02
N VAL A 48 11.41 -22.32 33.37
CA VAL A 48 11.23 -23.57 34.12
C VAL A 48 10.25 -23.35 35.26
N VAL A 49 9.55 -24.38 35.62
CA VAL A 49 8.87 -24.48 36.93
C VAL A 49 9.80 -25.24 37.85
N TRP A 50 10.27 -24.58 38.94
CA TRP A 50 11.15 -25.17 39.94
C TRP A 50 10.47 -25.18 41.29
N GLU A 51 10.18 -26.37 41.81
CA GLU A 51 9.53 -26.61 43.13
C GLU A 51 10.52 -27.29 44.08
N PRO A 52 11.35 -26.51 44.79
CA PRO A 52 12.34 -27.07 45.69
C PRO A 52 11.71 -27.71 46.93
N LYS A 53 12.17 -28.91 47.29
CA LYS A 53 11.88 -29.52 48.59
C LYS A 53 13.00 -29.22 49.58
N VAL A 54 12.63 -28.97 50.83
CA VAL A 54 13.56 -28.66 51.90
C VAL A 54 14.14 -29.96 52.47
N GLY A 55 15.47 -30.07 52.53
CA GLY A 55 16.21 -31.20 53.08
C GLY A 55 17.43 -31.64 52.28
N ARG A 56 18.41 -32.29 52.91
CA ARG A 56 19.59 -32.83 52.21
C ARG A 56 19.15 -34.01 51.33
N ASN A 57 19.55 -34.00 50.06
CA ASN A 57 19.24 -35.01 49.02
C ASN A 57 17.72 -35.24 48.75
N GLN A 58 16.87 -34.26 49.08
CA GLN A 58 15.46 -34.32 48.73
C GLN A 58 15.28 -34.12 47.21
N ARG A 59 14.42 -34.92 46.59
CA ARG A 59 14.08 -34.76 45.17
C ARG A 59 13.03 -33.66 45.02
N SER A 60 13.35 -32.69 44.22
CA SER A 60 12.54 -31.53 43.84
C SER A 60 11.92 -31.72 42.45
N ASN A 61 10.87 -31.00 42.11
CA ASN A 61 10.27 -31.06 40.81
C ASN A 61 10.85 -29.96 39.91
N LEU A 62 11.30 -30.38 38.71
CA LEU A 62 11.77 -29.51 37.64
C LEU A 62 10.97 -29.79 36.37
N THR A 63 10.30 -28.77 35.85
CA THR A 63 9.62 -28.83 34.56
C THR A 63 10.23 -27.78 33.64
N LEU A 64 10.68 -28.17 32.47
CA LEU A 64 11.07 -27.22 31.41
C LEU A 64 9.81 -26.74 30.69
N CYS A 65 9.63 -25.43 30.55
CA CYS A 65 8.46 -24.85 29.89
C CYS A 65 8.58 -24.83 28.37
N PHE A 66 9.79 -25.02 27.84
CA PHE A 66 10.07 -24.92 26.41
C PHE A 66 11.06 -26.00 25.95
N SER A 67 10.97 -26.42 24.71
CA SER A 67 12.09 -27.02 23.99
C SER A 67 13.17 -25.96 23.73
N ASN A 68 14.37 -26.36 23.33
CA ASN A 68 15.44 -25.39 23.02
C ASN A 68 15.04 -24.45 21.87
N GLN A 69 14.35 -24.94 20.87
CA GLN A 69 13.88 -24.14 19.74
C GLN A 69 12.80 -23.15 20.14
N GLU A 70 11.81 -23.61 20.92
CA GLU A 70 10.74 -22.73 21.44
C GLU A 70 11.30 -21.65 22.35
N LEU A 71 12.25 -21.98 23.22
CA LEU A 71 12.90 -20.99 24.08
C LEU A 71 13.64 -19.94 23.25
N THR A 72 14.37 -20.37 22.21
CA THR A 72 15.09 -19.46 21.32
C THR A 72 14.12 -18.48 20.66
N GLN A 73 13.00 -18.98 20.13
CA GLN A 73 11.95 -18.15 19.53
C GLN A 73 11.30 -17.22 20.57
N HIS A 74 11.00 -17.71 21.77
CA HIS A 74 10.42 -16.92 22.86
C HIS A 74 11.33 -15.75 23.27
N VAL A 75 12.64 -16.01 23.42
CA VAL A 75 13.61 -14.97 23.75
C VAL A 75 13.78 -13.99 22.61
N ALA A 76 13.80 -14.47 21.36
CA ALA A 76 13.86 -13.61 20.18
C ALA A 76 12.62 -12.71 20.09
N SER A 77 11.41 -13.22 20.32
CA SER A 77 10.17 -12.41 20.35
C SER A 77 10.26 -11.30 21.40
N LYS A 78 10.69 -11.60 22.61
CA LYS A 78 10.88 -10.55 23.67
C LYS A 78 11.93 -9.51 23.28
N LEU A 79 12.98 -9.89 22.56
CA LEU A 79 13.97 -8.93 22.06
C LEU A 79 13.40 -8.05 20.95
N ILE A 80 12.57 -8.62 20.07
CA ILE A 80 11.87 -7.87 19.01
C ILE A 80 10.93 -6.84 19.64
N GLU A 81 10.12 -7.22 20.61
CA GLU A 81 9.23 -6.31 21.36
C GLU A 81 10.01 -5.16 22.03
N GLN A 82 11.26 -5.42 22.48
CA GLN A 82 12.17 -4.41 23.01
C GLN A 82 12.89 -3.60 21.94
N GLY A 83 12.65 -3.84 20.64
CA GLY A 83 13.36 -3.19 19.52
C GLY A 83 14.81 -3.63 19.34
N LYS A 84 15.23 -4.73 19.98
CA LYS A 84 16.62 -5.25 19.91
C LYS A 84 16.78 -6.26 18.77
N TYR A 85 16.47 -5.84 17.56
CA TYR A 85 16.35 -6.70 16.37
C TYR A 85 17.63 -7.47 16.03
N GLU A 86 18.81 -6.80 16.05
CA GLU A 86 20.10 -7.43 15.76
C GLU A 86 20.43 -8.56 16.75
N LYS A 87 20.07 -8.37 18.02
CA LYS A 87 20.26 -9.41 19.04
C LYS A 87 19.28 -10.57 18.84
N ALA A 88 18.04 -10.28 18.44
CA ALA A 88 17.06 -11.31 18.13
C ALA A 88 17.51 -12.15 16.95
N LEU A 89 17.97 -11.52 15.87
CA LEU A 89 18.47 -12.19 14.67
C LEU A 89 19.73 -13.02 14.99
N SER A 90 20.66 -12.49 15.79
CA SER A 90 21.84 -13.22 16.23
C SER A 90 21.51 -14.47 17.05
N ILE A 91 20.49 -14.42 17.92
CA ILE A 91 20.05 -15.58 18.70
C ILE A 91 19.41 -16.64 17.80
N LEU A 92 18.75 -16.24 16.74
CA LEU A 92 18.17 -17.10 15.72
C LEU A 92 19.19 -17.62 14.68
N GLU A 93 20.50 -17.42 14.95
CA GLU A 93 21.60 -17.84 14.05
C GLU A 93 21.46 -17.25 12.63
N ASN A 94 20.88 -16.04 12.53
CA ASN A 94 20.54 -15.35 11.30
C ASN A 94 19.47 -16.05 10.43
N ASP A 95 18.66 -16.93 11.01
CA ASP A 95 17.50 -17.48 10.32
C ASP A 95 16.44 -16.40 10.09
N ARG A 96 16.41 -15.89 8.85
CA ARG A 96 15.51 -14.81 8.42
C ARG A 96 14.07 -15.25 8.30
N ALA A 97 13.81 -16.54 8.02
CA ALA A 97 12.44 -17.04 7.89
C ALA A 97 11.76 -17.08 9.27
N ILE A 98 12.44 -17.64 10.28
CA ILE A 98 11.94 -17.63 11.66
C ILE A 98 11.82 -16.20 12.17
N PHE A 99 12.83 -15.36 11.92
CA PHE A 99 12.81 -13.96 12.33
C PHE A 99 11.62 -13.20 11.71
N GLY A 100 11.35 -13.39 10.41
CA GLY A 100 10.19 -12.81 9.72
C GLY A 100 8.86 -13.24 10.31
N SER A 101 8.71 -14.54 10.60
CA SER A 101 7.50 -15.07 11.24
C SER A 101 7.27 -14.53 12.65
N LEU A 102 8.33 -14.33 13.43
CA LEU A 102 8.25 -13.72 14.75
C LEU A 102 7.90 -12.22 14.66
N LEU A 103 8.50 -11.49 13.72
CA LEU A 103 8.14 -10.09 13.46
C LEU A 103 6.67 -9.94 13.08
N GLN A 104 6.15 -10.83 12.26
CA GLN A 104 4.73 -10.83 11.89
C GLN A 104 3.82 -11.04 13.12
N LYS A 105 4.17 -11.99 14.00
CA LYS A 105 3.44 -12.25 15.25
C LYS A 105 3.52 -11.12 16.26
N THR A 106 4.63 -10.37 16.26
CA THR A 106 4.87 -9.24 17.17
C THR A 106 4.58 -7.88 16.52
N SER A 107 4.04 -7.87 15.28
CA SER A 107 3.58 -6.64 14.63
C SER A 107 2.46 -6.00 15.44
N GLY A 108 2.49 -4.68 15.52
CA GLY A 108 1.52 -3.92 16.30
C GLY A 108 2.13 -2.66 16.89
N ALA A 109 1.60 -2.24 18.03
CA ALA A 109 2.05 -1.06 18.72
C ALA A 109 2.64 -1.39 20.10
N THR A 110 3.68 -0.68 20.47
CA THR A 110 4.32 -0.80 21.79
C THR A 110 4.68 0.57 22.33
N MET A 111 4.45 0.78 23.62
CA MET A 111 4.97 1.95 24.32
C MET A 111 6.41 1.65 24.79
N ARG A 112 7.35 2.53 24.43
CA ARG A 112 8.76 2.44 24.86
C ARG A 112 9.20 3.78 25.39
N GLU A 113 9.56 3.84 26.64
CA GLU A 113 10.02 5.08 27.30
C GLU A 113 9.01 6.25 27.14
N GLY A 114 7.71 5.95 27.12
CA GLY A 114 6.65 6.94 26.92
C GLY A 114 6.38 7.34 25.47
N LEU A 115 7.05 6.69 24.51
CA LEU A 115 6.88 6.94 23.07
C LEU A 115 6.13 5.81 22.39
N LEU A 116 5.22 6.15 21.48
CA LEU A 116 4.43 5.16 20.73
C LEU A 116 5.20 4.71 19.48
N HIS A 117 5.55 3.42 19.44
CA HIS A 117 6.17 2.76 18.32
C HIS A 117 5.19 1.81 17.65
N VAL A 118 5.02 1.96 16.33
CA VAL A 118 4.22 1.07 15.50
C VAL A 118 5.17 0.23 14.65
N GLN A 119 5.02 -1.10 14.72
CA GLN A 119 5.81 -2.04 13.95
C GLN A 119 4.91 -2.82 13.00
N LEU A 120 5.29 -2.86 11.73
CA LEU A 120 4.56 -3.49 10.66
C LEU A 120 5.47 -4.40 9.85
N THR A 121 4.87 -5.37 9.15
CA THR A 121 5.54 -6.21 8.16
C THR A 121 4.92 -5.98 6.80
N TYR A 122 5.74 -6.02 5.75
CA TYR A 122 5.30 -5.87 4.37
C TYR A 122 6.03 -6.85 3.46
N LYS A 123 5.30 -7.53 2.58
CA LYS A 123 5.80 -8.69 1.83
C LYS A 123 6.51 -8.34 0.51
N ARG A 124 6.75 -7.08 0.27
CA ARG A 124 7.42 -6.58 -0.93
C ARG A 124 8.42 -5.49 -0.54
N LYS A 125 9.49 -5.35 -1.28
CA LYS A 125 10.33 -4.15 -1.19
C LYS A 125 9.60 -2.95 -1.74
N PHE A 126 9.72 -1.82 -1.06
CA PHE A 126 9.26 -0.55 -1.59
C PHE A 126 10.19 -0.08 -2.70
N GLU A 127 9.58 0.57 -3.67
CA GLU A 127 10.30 1.40 -4.61
C GLU A 127 10.74 2.71 -3.92
N ASP A 128 11.38 3.62 -4.66
CA ASP A 128 11.71 4.93 -4.09
C ASP A 128 10.45 5.70 -3.64
N LEU A 129 10.64 6.72 -2.79
CA LEU A 129 9.58 7.57 -2.27
C LEU A 129 9.64 8.99 -2.84
N PHE A 130 10.17 9.19 -4.05
CA PHE A 130 10.16 10.50 -4.69
C PHE A 130 8.82 10.76 -5.39
N PRO A 131 8.06 11.80 -4.98
CA PRO A 131 6.68 12.03 -5.45
C PRO A 131 6.53 12.11 -6.97
N HIS A 132 7.57 12.54 -7.68
CA HIS A 132 7.57 12.73 -9.14
C HIS A 132 7.75 11.45 -9.95
N HIS A 133 7.90 10.30 -9.32
CA HIS A 133 7.93 9.01 -10.01
C HIS A 133 6.53 8.36 -10.07
N ILE A 134 6.43 7.29 -10.86
CA ILE A 134 5.21 6.46 -10.92
C ILE A 134 5.24 5.46 -9.77
N HIS A 135 4.18 5.42 -8.97
CA HIS A 135 4.10 4.65 -7.74
C HIS A 135 2.85 3.78 -7.64
N ARG A 136 3.00 2.63 -6.97
CA ARG A 136 1.88 1.83 -6.48
C ARG A 136 1.21 2.50 -5.27
N SER A 137 0.05 1.99 -4.90
CA SER A 137 -0.74 2.54 -3.78
C SER A 137 0.03 2.64 -2.47
N SER A 138 0.84 1.63 -2.12
CA SER A 138 1.60 1.63 -0.86
C SER A 138 2.68 2.71 -0.80
N GLU A 139 3.42 2.94 -1.90
CA GLU A 139 4.38 4.03 -1.98
C GLU A 139 3.69 5.40 -1.93
N ARG A 140 2.53 5.56 -2.59
CA ARG A 140 1.73 6.80 -2.52
C ARG A 140 1.26 7.09 -1.10
N PHE A 141 0.83 6.06 -0.37
CA PHE A 141 0.52 6.19 1.07
C PHE A 141 1.74 6.69 1.86
N LEU A 142 2.92 6.05 1.67
CA LEU A 142 4.15 6.44 2.38
C LEU A 142 4.61 7.85 1.99
N ILE A 143 4.47 8.23 0.73
CA ILE A 143 4.76 9.60 0.27
C ILE A 143 3.89 10.60 1.05
N ARG A 144 2.61 10.32 1.27
CA ARG A 144 1.73 11.19 2.09
C ARG A 144 2.16 11.26 3.56
N GLN A 145 2.87 10.27 4.10
CA GLN A 145 3.44 10.36 5.44
C GLN A 145 4.69 11.25 5.49
N VAL A 146 5.47 11.27 4.41
CA VAL A 146 6.78 11.94 4.34
C VAL A 146 6.68 13.34 3.74
N PHE A 147 5.66 13.60 2.94
CA PHE A 147 5.50 14.88 2.22
C PHE A 147 4.12 15.48 2.46
N SER A 148 4.04 16.80 2.31
CA SER A 148 2.81 17.59 2.27
C SER A 148 2.65 18.27 0.91
N CYS A 149 1.40 18.62 0.55
CA CYS A 149 1.08 19.43 -0.63
C CYS A 149 0.81 20.89 -0.26
N LEU A 150 0.50 21.74 -1.24
CA LEU A 150 0.03 23.10 -0.98
C LEU A 150 -1.29 23.08 -0.22
N VAL A 151 -2.20 22.23 -0.65
CA VAL A 151 -3.52 22.02 -0.07
C VAL A 151 -3.82 20.52 -0.03
N THR A 152 -4.77 20.09 0.81
CA THR A 152 -5.37 18.76 0.74
C THR A 152 -6.76 18.85 0.13
N CYS A 153 -7.22 17.74 -0.44
CA CYS A 153 -8.57 17.58 -0.94
C CYS A 153 -9.14 16.28 -0.37
N ASN A 154 -10.35 16.27 0.10
CA ASN A 154 -11.01 15.06 0.57
C ASN A 154 -11.79 14.34 -0.55
N GLY A 155 -12.37 13.18 -0.23
CA GLY A 155 -13.16 12.40 -1.18
C GLY A 155 -14.43 13.07 -1.70
N LYS A 156 -14.81 14.23 -1.15
CA LYS A 156 -15.94 15.06 -1.61
C LYS A 156 -15.52 16.27 -2.44
N GLY A 157 -14.22 16.43 -2.75
CA GLY A 157 -13.73 17.59 -3.48
C GLY A 157 -13.53 18.84 -2.62
N GLU A 158 -13.69 18.75 -1.30
CA GLU A 158 -13.48 19.89 -0.40
C GLU A 158 -11.99 20.10 -0.17
N LEU A 159 -11.52 21.29 -0.50
CA LEU A 159 -10.14 21.71 -0.26
C LEU A 159 -9.93 22.13 1.19
N LYS A 160 -8.79 21.73 1.77
CA LYS A 160 -8.37 22.14 3.12
C LYS A 160 -6.95 22.70 3.08
N PRO A 161 -6.65 23.68 3.96
CA PRO A 161 -5.30 24.23 4.09
C PRO A 161 -4.27 23.16 4.48
N GLU A 162 -3.12 23.14 3.77
CA GLU A 162 -1.95 22.36 4.14
C GLU A 162 -0.74 23.28 4.28
N LEU A 163 0.27 23.25 3.38
CA LEU A 163 1.36 24.23 3.43
C LEU A 163 0.90 25.64 3.06
N ALA A 164 -0.10 25.77 2.18
CA ALA A 164 -0.81 27.03 1.99
C ALA A 164 -1.98 27.10 2.98
N HIS A 165 -2.12 28.26 3.63
CA HIS A 165 -3.23 28.51 4.54
C HIS A 165 -4.45 29.12 3.85
N HIS A 166 -4.27 29.66 2.64
CA HIS A 166 -5.30 30.29 1.84
C HIS A 166 -4.92 30.25 0.35
N TRP A 167 -5.91 30.32 -0.53
CA TRP A 167 -5.74 30.37 -1.98
C TRP A 167 -6.88 31.14 -2.63
N VAL A 168 -6.62 31.69 -3.81
CA VAL A 168 -7.59 32.46 -4.60
C VAL A 168 -7.42 32.09 -6.08
N TYR A 169 -8.53 31.91 -6.78
CA TYR A 169 -8.58 31.83 -8.23
C TYR A 169 -9.15 33.10 -8.83
N ASP A 170 -8.38 33.82 -9.63
CA ASP A 170 -8.82 34.95 -10.44
C ASP A 170 -9.19 34.41 -11.84
N SER A 171 -10.49 34.26 -12.08
CA SER A 171 -11.00 33.68 -13.33
C SER A 171 -10.83 34.61 -14.56
N GLU A 172 -10.72 35.94 -14.35
CA GLU A 172 -10.47 36.89 -15.43
C GLU A 172 -9.01 36.83 -15.90
N LYS A 173 -8.09 36.72 -14.93
CA LYS A 173 -6.65 36.57 -15.21
C LYS A 173 -6.20 35.12 -15.34
N LEU A 174 -7.07 34.13 -15.16
CA LEU A 174 -6.73 32.72 -15.14
C LEU A 174 -5.55 32.41 -14.20
N THR A 175 -5.55 32.97 -12.99
CA THR A 175 -4.42 32.88 -12.08
C THR A 175 -4.84 32.28 -10.76
N TRP A 176 -4.19 31.18 -10.37
CA TRP A 176 -4.25 30.64 -9.02
C TRP A 176 -3.12 31.21 -8.18
N THR A 177 -3.46 31.72 -6.99
CA THR A 177 -2.49 32.25 -6.02
C THR A 177 -2.65 31.51 -4.68
N PHE A 178 -1.53 31.01 -4.15
CA PHE A 178 -1.47 30.30 -2.87
C PHE A 178 -0.62 31.09 -1.88
N TYR A 179 -1.12 31.23 -0.65
CA TYR A 179 -0.47 31.93 0.45
C TYR A 179 0.08 30.93 1.44
N LEU A 180 1.41 30.85 1.54
CA LEU A 180 2.10 29.89 2.37
C LEU A 180 2.06 30.26 3.85
N ARG A 181 2.08 29.26 4.72
CA ARG A 181 2.26 29.48 6.15
C ARG A 181 3.66 30.03 6.42
N PRO A 182 3.85 30.94 7.38
CA PRO A 182 5.18 31.32 7.83
C PRO A 182 5.85 30.18 8.61
N GLY A 183 7.18 30.12 8.58
CA GLY A 183 7.98 29.18 9.38
C GLY A 183 7.99 27.75 8.88
N LEU A 184 7.59 27.48 7.63
CA LEU A 184 7.69 26.16 7.02
C LEU A 184 9.15 25.73 6.84
N SER A 185 9.43 24.44 7.10
CA SER A 185 10.73 23.85 6.86
C SER A 185 10.61 22.45 6.26
N PHE A 186 11.61 22.07 5.50
CA PHE A 186 11.86 20.68 5.13
C PHE A 186 12.39 19.88 6.33
N HIS A 187 12.41 18.55 6.21
CA HIS A 187 12.90 17.64 7.26
C HIS A 187 14.37 17.88 7.66
N ASP A 188 15.17 18.46 6.80
CA ASP A 188 16.57 18.83 7.03
C ASP A 188 16.76 20.22 7.64
N GLY A 189 15.66 20.93 7.90
CA GLY A 189 15.64 22.26 8.52
C GLY A 189 15.76 23.43 7.54
N HIS A 190 15.96 23.19 6.24
CA HIS A 190 15.93 24.28 5.26
C HIS A 190 14.52 24.87 5.16
N PRO A 191 14.39 26.20 5.00
CA PRO A 191 13.07 26.84 4.91
C PRO A 191 12.36 26.46 3.62
N VAL A 192 11.03 26.39 3.68
CA VAL A 192 10.15 26.26 2.51
C VAL A 192 9.54 27.63 2.23
N ASP A 193 9.89 28.22 1.11
CA ASP A 193 9.38 29.50 0.63
C ASP A 193 8.86 29.39 -0.81
N ALA A 194 8.21 30.45 -1.29
CA ALA A 194 7.63 30.47 -2.62
C ALA A 194 8.69 30.34 -3.73
N LYS A 195 9.93 30.79 -3.53
CA LYS A 195 11.02 30.67 -4.50
C LYS A 195 11.44 29.21 -4.68
N GLN A 196 11.51 28.44 -3.57
CA GLN A 196 11.76 26.99 -3.62
C GLN A 196 10.65 26.25 -4.40
N LEU A 197 9.40 26.67 -4.18
CA LEU A 197 8.26 26.09 -4.89
C LEU A 197 8.26 26.43 -6.38
N VAL A 198 8.57 27.67 -6.76
CA VAL A 198 8.74 28.03 -8.18
C VAL A 198 9.79 27.16 -8.85
N SER A 199 10.93 26.94 -8.19
CA SER A 199 11.99 26.05 -8.70
C SER A 199 11.52 24.61 -8.84
N LEU A 200 10.75 24.11 -7.86
CA LEU A 200 10.17 22.76 -7.90
C LEU A 200 9.20 22.60 -9.07
N PHE A 201 8.20 23.47 -9.20
CA PHE A 201 7.19 23.35 -10.25
C PHE A 201 7.78 23.57 -11.65
N SER A 202 8.77 24.47 -11.80
CA SER A 202 9.52 24.60 -13.04
C SER A 202 10.26 23.32 -13.43
N ALA A 203 10.87 22.63 -12.45
CA ALA A 203 11.50 21.35 -12.69
C ALA A 203 10.48 20.25 -13.06
N LEU A 204 9.33 20.19 -12.39
CA LEU A 204 8.27 19.22 -12.69
C LEU A 204 7.73 19.40 -14.13
N GLN A 205 7.56 20.62 -14.61
CA GLN A 205 7.09 20.90 -15.97
C GLN A 205 8.03 20.34 -17.07
N THR A 206 9.31 20.09 -16.77
CA THR A 206 10.24 19.49 -17.72
C THR A 206 10.07 17.97 -17.87
N LEU A 207 9.39 17.31 -16.94
CA LEU A 207 9.21 15.87 -16.93
C LEU A 207 8.06 15.44 -17.85
N PRO A 208 8.25 14.42 -18.72
CA PRO A 208 7.21 13.97 -19.66
C PRO A 208 5.89 13.62 -18.98
N PHE A 209 5.95 13.02 -17.80
CA PHE A 209 4.76 12.63 -17.02
C PHE A 209 3.88 13.82 -16.58
N TYR A 210 4.45 15.02 -16.45
CA TYR A 210 3.74 16.24 -16.06
C TYR A 210 3.37 17.14 -17.23
N GLN A 211 4.00 16.98 -18.39
CA GLN A 211 3.81 17.87 -19.53
C GLN A 211 2.37 17.95 -20.00
N THR A 212 1.66 16.82 -20.07
CA THR A 212 0.26 16.80 -20.50
C THR A 212 -0.65 17.51 -19.48
N GLU A 213 -0.45 17.25 -18.22
CA GLU A 213 -1.31 17.74 -17.14
C GLU A 213 -1.09 19.22 -16.84
N LEU A 214 0.16 19.67 -16.92
CA LEU A 214 0.56 21.07 -16.70
C LEU A 214 0.70 21.87 -18.01
N ALA A 215 0.30 21.32 -19.16
CA ALA A 215 0.43 22.00 -20.47
C ALA A 215 -0.25 23.37 -20.53
N HIS A 216 -1.28 23.58 -19.70
CA HIS A 216 -2.00 24.85 -19.62
C HIS A 216 -1.42 25.82 -18.60
N VAL A 217 -0.35 25.48 -17.87
CA VAL A 217 0.36 26.37 -16.95
C VAL A 217 1.41 27.13 -17.74
N ALA A 218 1.13 28.40 -18.01
CA ALA A 218 2.01 29.29 -18.77
C ALA A 218 3.25 29.68 -17.98
N SER A 219 3.08 29.99 -16.70
CA SER A 219 4.19 30.34 -15.81
C SER A 219 3.86 30.11 -14.34
N VAL A 220 4.91 29.84 -13.57
CA VAL A 220 4.88 29.78 -12.10
C VAL A 220 5.81 30.86 -11.60
N TYR A 221 5.32 31.75 -10.74
CA TYR A 221 6.11 32.88 -10.26
C TYR A 221 5.79 33.23 -8.80
N SER A 222 6.67 34.02 -8.21
CA SER A 222 6.54 34.54 -6.86
C SER A 222 7.05 35.99 -6.82
N ASP A 223 6.27 36.87 -6.24
CA ASP A 223 6.60 38.28 -5.99
C ASP A 223 6.83 38.57 -4.50
N GLN A 224 6.51 37.60 -3.64
CA GLN A 224 6.69 37.67 -2.20
C GLN A 224 7.12 36.29 -1.65
N PRO A 225 7.90 36.25 -0.56
CA PRO A 225 8.45 35.01 -0.01
C PRO A 225 7.39 33.93 0.35
N LEU A 226 6.18 34.35 0.69
CA LEU A 226 5.09 33.45 1.10
C LEU A 226 3.93 33.43 0.10
N ARG A 227 4.13 33.86 -1.15
CA ARG A 227 3.09 33.87 -2.17
C ARG A 227 3.59 33.26 -3.47
N ILE A 228 2.94 32.15 -3.92
CA ILE A 228 3.21 31.52 -5.21
C ILE A 228 1.98 31.63 -6.11
N SER A 229 2.18 31.96 -7.37
CA SER A 229 1.13 32.12 -8.37
C SER A 229 1.38 31.25 -9.59
N PHE A 230 0.30 30.68 -10.13
CA PHE A 230 0.27 29.88 -11.35
C PHE A 230 -0.61 30.60 -12.37
N GLN A 231 0.00 31.10 -13.44
CA GLN A 231 -0.70 31.68 -14.60
C GLN A 231 -1.11 30.58 -15.54
N LEU A 232 -2.39 30.46 -15.84
CA LEU A 232 -2.92 29.47 -16.77
C LEU A 232 -3.19 30.09 -18.16
N THR A 233 -3.18 29.26 -19.20
CA THR A 233 -3.60 29.63 -20.57
C THR A 233 -5.07 29.32 -20.83
N LYS A 234 -5.66 28.45 -20.00
CA LYS A 234 -7.07 28.02 -20.06
C LYS A 234 -7.62 27.92 -18.66
N ALA A 235 -8.94 28.09 -18.50
CA ALA A 235 -9.60 27.94 -17.22
C ALA A 235 -9.43 26.51 -16.66
N ASP A 236 -9.15 26.42 -15.37
CA ASP A 236 -9.09 25.18 -14.61
C ASP A 236 -9.52 25.46 -13.17
N THR A 237 -10.80 25.23 -12.89
CA THR A 237 -11.42 25.44 -11.57
C THR A 237 -10.98 24.39 -10.56
N GLY A 238 -10.56 23.21 -11.05
CA GLY A 238 -10.08 22.09 -10.25
C GLY A 238 -8.57 22.09 -9.98
N PHE A 239 -7.81 23.09 -10.46
CA PHE A 239 -6.34 23.10 -10.39
C PHE A 239 -5.78 22.96 -8.97
N ALA A 240 -6.40 23.57 -7.97
CA ALA A 240 -5.98 23.41 -6.57
C ALA A 240 -6.15 21.95 -6.09
N GLY A 241 -7.19 21.25 -6.55
CA GLY A 241 -7.37 19.82 -6.28
C GLY A 241 -6.33 18.95 -6.97
N LEU A 242 -5.89 19.33 -8.17
CA LEU A 242 -4.77 18.68 -8.85
C LEU A 242 -3.49 18.80 -8.00
N LEU A 243 -3.19 20.00 -7.47
CA LEU A 243 -2.02 20.25 -6.63
C LEU A 243 -2.12 19.59 -5.24
N ALA A 244 -3.27 19.06 -4.84
CA ALA A 244 -3.45 18.21 -3.67
C ALA A 244 -3.02 16.76 -3.91
N GLY A 245 -2.74 16.37 -5.15
CA GLY A 245 -2.33 15.00 -5.52
C GLY A 245 -0.93 14.66 -5.00
N VAL A 246 -0.73 13.39 -4.65
CA VAL A 246 0.53 12.85 -4.10
C VAL A 246 1.75 13.23 -4.93
N LYS A 247 1.63 13.20 -6.27
CA LYS A 247 2.71 13.54 -7.21
C LYS A 247 3.14 15.01 -7.17
N TYR A 248 2.29 15.90 -6.64
CA TYR A 248 2.56 17.34 -6.45
C TYR A 248 3.04 17.67 -5.03
N SER A 249 3.41 16.66 -4.27
CA SER A 249 4.00 16.84 -2.93
C SER A 249 5.24 17.72 -2.97
N ILE A 250 5.37 18.58 -1.96
CA ILE A 250 6.43 19.57 -1.90
C ILE A 250 7.74 18.93 -1.43
N GLN A 251 8.74 19.02 -2.27
CA GLN A 251 10.09 18.47 -2.11
C GLN A 251 11.15 19.49 -2.57
N PRO A 252 12.42 19.39 -2.14
CA PRO A 252 13.49 20.16 -2.73
C PRO A 252 13.59 19.92 -4.25
N ALA A 253 13.67 20.98 -5.06
CA ALA A 253 13.75 20.86 -6.53
C ALA A 253 14.90 19.96 -7.00
N ALA A 254 16.01 19.94 -6.28
CA ALA A 254 17.16 19.06 -6.56
C ALA A 254 16.83 17.55 -6.52
N GLN A 255 15.77 17.16 -5.82
CA GLN A 255 15.33 15.76 -5.80
C GLN A 255 14.66 15.33 -7.12
N VAL A 256 14.09 16.25 -7.89
CA VAL A 256 13.39 15.97 -9.16
C VAL A 256 14.33 15.36 -10.21
N ALA A 257 15.62 15.67 -10.15
CA ALA A 257 16.61 15.10 -11.06
C ALA A 257 17.04 13.65 -10.73
N ARG A 258 16.54 13.09 -9.62
CA ARG A 258 16.91 11.74 -9.18
C ARG A 258 16.20 10.69 -10.00
N LYS A 259 16.94 9.64 -10.35
CA LYS A 259 16.40 8.49 -11.08
C LYS A 259 15.70 7.51 -10.12
N PRO A 260 14.70 6.78 -10.60
CA PRO A 260 14.07 5.71 -9.83
C PRO A 260 15.10 4.67 -9.37
N THR A 261 15.13 4.38 -8.08
CA THR A 261 16.00 3.36 -7.47
C THR A 261 15.25 2.66 -6.34
N PRO A 262 15.48 1.34 -6.13
CA PRO A 262 14.88 0.65 -4.98
C PRO A 262 15.20 1.36 -3.66
N LEU A 263 14.24 1.46 -2.76
CA LEU A 263 14.35 2.24 -1.52
C LEU A 263 15.57 1.86 -0.68
N GLY A 264 15.88 0.57 -0.56
CA GLY A 264 17.02 0.08 0.22
C GLY A 264 18.41 0.35 -0.38
N SER A 265 18.49 0.75 -1.65
CA SER A 265 19.75 1.08 -2.34
C SER A 265 20.04 2.59 -2.37
N MET A 266 19.18 3.41 -1.77
CA MET A 266 19.33 4.85 -1.80
C MET A 266 20.47 5.33 -0.90
N SER A 267 21.49 5.89 -1.51
CA SER A 267 22.61 6.57 -0.80
C SER A 267 22.23 7.96 -0.26
N HIS A 268 21.00 8.45 -0.54
CA HIS A 268 20.59 9.80 -0.24
C HIS A 268 19.28 9.83 0.55
N ALA A 269 19.20 10.70 1.54
CA ALA A 269 18.00 10.91 2.34
C ALA A 269 16.82 11.41 1.48
N VAL A 270 15.64 10.89 1.75
CA VAL A 270 14.37 11.43 1.26
C VAL A 270 14.00 12.62 2.14
N ILE A 271 13.94 13.81 1.56
CA ILE A 271 13.65 15.06 2.27
C ILE A 271 12.26 15.54 1.85
N GLY A 272 11.36 15.61 2.80
CA GLY A 272 9.97 16.06 2.60
C GLY A 272 9.57 17.16 3.58
N THR A 273 8.26 17.36 3.69
CA THR A 273 7.60 18.38 4.52
C THR A 273 6.48 17.79 5.37
N GLY A 274 6.30 16.46 5.32
CA GLY A 274 5.19 15.73 5.94
C GLY A 274 5.37 15.49 7.44
N PRO A 275 4.39 14.85 8.08
CA PRO A 275 4.39 14.60 9.52
C PRO A 275 5.46 13.61 9.99
N PHE A 276 6.03 12.82 9.09
CA PHE A 276 7.11 11.88 9.39
C PHE A 276 8.31 12.11 8.49
N LYS A 277 9.50 11.92 9.04
CA LYS A 277 10.75 11.90 8.29
C LYS A 277 11.30 10.48 8.20
N VAL A 278 11.95 10.16 7.08
CA VAL A 278 12.68 8.90 6.91
C VAL A 278 13.98 9.00 7.71
N VAL A 279 14.15 8.13 8.71
CA VAL A 279 15.36 8.07 9.54
C VAL A 279 16.24 6.89 9.20
N GLU A 280 15.66 5.85 8.64
CA GLU A 280 16.39 4.68 8.14
C GLU A 280 15.66 4.07 6.95
N SER A 281 16.41 3.72 5.93
CA SER A 281 15.90 2.99 4.77
C SER A 281 16.99 2.06 4.27
N ASN A 282 16.73 0.77 4.33
CA ASN A 282 17.63 -0.27 3.83
C ASN A 282 16.83 -1.41 3.19
N ASN A 283 17.49 -2.47 2.74
CA ASN A 283 16.85 -3.60 2.05
C ASN A 283 15.88 -4.40 2.93
N GLU A 284 15.89 -4.19 4.25
CA GLU A 284 15.13 -4.98 5.21
C GLU A 284 14.04 -4.16 5.89
N ARG A 285 14.23 -2.86 6.06
CA ARG A 285 13.28 -2.01 6.78
C ARG A 285 13.28 -0.55 6.34
N LEU A 286 12.12 0.04 6.48
CA LEU A 286 11.89 1.48 6.43
C LEU A 286 11.48 1.96 7.82
N LYS A 287 12.18 2.96 8.34
CA LYS A 287 11.87 3.57 9.63
C LYS A 287 11.53 5.03 9.46
N LEU A 288 10.37 5.40 9.96
CA LEU A 288 9.86 6.76 9.97
C LEU A 288 9.83 7.26 11.42
N ALA A 289 10.19 8.51 11.65
CA ALA A 289 10.03 9.18 12.93
C ALA A 289 9.20 10.45 12.79
N ALA A 290 8.43 10.79 13.80
CA ALA A 290 7.66 12.02 13.83
C ALA A 290 8.56 13.23 13.58
N PHE A 291 8.06 14.18 12.79
CA PHE A 291 8.75 15.43 12.51
C PHE A 291 8.30 16.52 13.50
N GLU A 292 9.21 16.91 14.41
CA GLU A 292 8.92 17.83 15.51
C GLU A 292 8.49 19.24 15.03
N HIS A 293 9.02 19.67 13.87
CA HIS A 293 8.73 20.97 13.30
C HIS A 293 7.66 20.92 12.19
N TYR A 294 6.83 19.87 12.20
CA TYR A 294 5.71 19.79 11.28
C TYR A 294 4.77 20.98 11.47
N TYR A 295 4.35 21.61 10.39
CA TYR A 295 3.54 22.86 10.41
C TYR A 295 2.18 22.70 11.12
N GLY A 296 1.64 21.50 11.17
CA GLY A 296 0.41 21.16 11.88
C GLY A 296 0.70 20.56 13.25
N CYS A 297 -0.27 19.84 13.80
CA CYS A 297 -0.02 19.08 15.02
C CYS A 297 1.00 17.96 14.75
N ARG A 298 2.00 17.85 15.63
CA ARG A 298 2.93 16.72 15.64
C ARG A 298 2.16 15.39 15.65
N SER A 299 2.69 14.37 15.01
CA SER A 299 2.14 13.02 15.09
C SER A 299 2.10 12.52 16.54
N LEU A 300 0.99 11.84 16.90
CA LEU A 300 0.86 11.14 18.18
C LEU A 300 1.64 9.82 18.19
N THR A 301 1.84 9.19 17.00
CA THR A 301 2.79 8.10 16.82
C THR A 301 4.20 8.67 16.67
N ASP A 302 5.14 8.21 17.49
CA ASP A 302 6.51 8.72 17.48
C ASP A 302 7.35 8.06 16.42
N GLU A 303 7.17 6.77 16.20
CA GLU A 303 7.98 5.98 15.28
C GLU A 303 7.16 4.89 14.59
N VAL A 304 7.40 4.71 13.29
CA VAL A 304 6.85 3.61 12.50
C VAL A 304 8.00 2.84 11.87
N THR A 305 8.07 1.53 12.14
CA THR A 305 9.05 0.63 11.51
C THR A 305 8.31 -0.36 10.63
N ILE A 306 8.64 -0.40 9.34
CA ILE A 306 8.05 -1.33 8.37
C ILE A 306 9.14 -2.28 7.90
N TRP A 307 9.01 -3.56 8.25
CA TRP A 307 9.91 -4.62 7.80
C TRP A 307 9.48 -5.13 6.44
N GLN A 308 10.43 -5.25 5.53
CA GLN A 308 10.23 -5.69 4.16
C GLN A 308 10.81 -7.10 3.99
N PHE A 309 9.96 -8.07 3.67
CA PHE A 309 10.37 -9.44 3.41
C PHE A 309 10.07 -9.79 1.95
N GLU A 310 11.11 -10.09 1.17
CA GLU A 310 10.90 -10.88 -0.03
C GLU A 310 10.76 -12.33 0.40
N GLU A 311 9.59 -12.92 0.23
CA GLU A 311 9.49 -14.37 0.26
C GLU A 311 10.38 -14.93 -0.84
N SER A 312 11.39 -15.73 -0.46
CA SER A 312 12.29 -16.35 -1.41
C SER A 312 11.48 -17.16 -2.41
N MET A 313 11.59 -16.82 -3.67
CA MET A 313 10.94 -17.47 -4.81
C MET A 313 11.55 -18.86 -5.06
N THR A 314 11.59 -19.71 -4.04
CA THR A 314 12.00 -21.10 -4.17
C THR A 314 10.79 -21.94 -4.53
N GLY A 315 10.65 -22.19 -5.82
CA GLY A 315 9.80 -23.25 -6.37
C GLY A 315 8.38 -22.81 -6.72
N SER A 316 8.12 -22.70 -7.99
CA SER A 316 6.82 -22.78 -8.71
C SER A 316 5.64 -21.87 -8.34
N ALA A 317 5.69 -21.11 -7.29
CA ALA A 317 4.66 -20.12 -6.98
C ALA A 317 5.25 -18.71 -6.93
N ARG A 318 5.40 -18.07 -8.10
CA ARG A 318 5.72 -16.64 -8.20
C ARG A 318 4.68 -15.74 -7.50
N PHE A 319 3.56 -16.32 -7.08
CA PHE A 319 2.40 -15.65 -6.52
C PHE A 319 1.80 -16.53 -5.42
N ASP A 320 2.26 -16.39 -4.20
CA ASP A 320 1.66 -17.03 -3.02
C ASP A 320 0.45 -16.20 -2.54
N ASP A 321 -0.60 -16.86 -2.04
CA ASP A 321 -1.80 -16.23 -1.45
C ASP A 321 -1.47 -15.19 -0.38
N SER A 322 -0.32 -15.34 0.28
CA SER A 322 0.19 -14.41 1.27
C SER A 322 0.55 -13.01 0.72
N GLN A 323 0.80 -12.85 -0.59
CA GLN A 323 1.13 -11.54 -1.19
C GLN A 323 -0.06 -10.61 -1.35
N MET A 324 -1.30 -11.12 -1.24
CA MET A 324 -2.50 -10.30 -1.29
C MET A 324 -2.79 -9.51 -0.01
N GLN A 325 -2.13 -9.83 1.07
CA GLN A 325 -2.29 -9.12 2.32
C GLN A 325 -1.51 -7.81 2.30
N VAL A 326 -2.06 -6.82 1.63
CA VAL A 326 -1.44 -5.49 1.47
C VAL A 326 -1.52 -4.69 2.75
N SER A 327 -2.48 -4.97 3.64
CA SER A 327 -2.58 -4.27 4.90
C SER A 327 -1.58 -4.83 5.92
N PRO A 328 -0.74 -3.98 6.50
CA PRO A 328 0.25 -4.39 7.51
C PRO A 328 -0.37 -4.96 8.80
N TYR A 329 -1.68 -4.80 9.01
CA TYR A 329 -2.42 -5.35 10.14
C TYR A 329 -3.33 -6.54 9.76
N GLN A 330 -3.20 -7.10 8.54
CA GLN A 330 -4.00 -8.25 8.15
C GLN A 330 -3.54 -9.52 8.82
N ASP A 331 -4.46 -10.16 9.53
CA ASP A 331 -4.37 -11.55 9.92
C ASP A 331 -4.93 -12.42 8.76
N SER A 332 -4.18 -13.44 8.35
CA SER A 332 -4.53 -14.39 7.29
C SER A 332 -5.84 -15.16 7.52
N SER A 333 -6.40 -15.12 8.73
CA SER A 333 -7.64 -15.81 9.09
C SER A 333 -8.92 -15.07 8.74
N CYS A 334 -8.87 -13.84 8.20
CA CYS A 334 -10.05 -13.03 7.87
C CYS A 334 -10.45 -13.11 6.40
N PHE A 335 -10.73 -14.34 5.93
CA PHE A 335 -11.50 -14.52 4.72
C PHE A 335 -12.99 -14.43 5.05
N HIS A 336 -13.65 -13.32 4.74
CA HIS A 336 -15.09 -13.27 4.73
C HIS A 336 -15.59 -14.02 3.49
N GLN A 337 -16.27 -15.14 3.69
CA GLN A 337 -17.05 -15.77 2.63
C GLN A 337 -18.06 -14.75 2.07
N LEU A 338 -17.95 -14.45 0.79
CA LEU A 338 -18.95 -13.74 0.02
C LEU A 338 -20.26 -14.54 0.05
N GLY A 339 -21.28 -14.06 0.72
CA GLY A 339 -22.58 -14.76 0.79
C GLY A 339 -23.64 -14.05 1.62
N LYS A 340 -23.37 -12.90 2.20
CA LYS A 340 -24.38 -12.07 2.88
C LYS A 340 -24.35 -10.66 2.36
N SER A 341 -25.56 -10.09 2.18
CA SER A 341 -25.86 -8.81 1.53
C SER A 341 -24.84 -7.70 1.74
N ASP A 342 -24.45 -7.05 0.64
CA ASP A 342 -23.42 -5.99 0.54
C ASP A 342 -23.59 -4.81 1.52
N THR A 343 -24.74 -4.66 2.16
CA THR A 343 -25.08 -3.59 3.09
C THR A 343 -24.65 -3.84 4.54
N GLU A 344 -24.41 -5.08 4.95
CA GLU A 344 -23.98 -5.40 6.33
C GLU A 344 -22.46 -5.35 6.54
N LEU A 345 -21.67 -5.37 5.45
CA LEU A 345 -20.19 -5.34 5.51
C LEU A 345 -19.62 -3.94 5.72
N VAL A 346 -20.38 -2.88 5.48
CA VAL A 346 -19.92 -1.48 5.55
C VAL A 346 -19.83 -0.94 6.98
N SER A 347 -20.41 -1.64 7.99
CA SER A 347 -20.55 -1.11 9.35
C SER A 347 -19.96 -1.96 10.47
N ALA A 348 -19.15 -2.98 10.20
CA ALA A 348 -18.51 -3.77 11.26
C ALA A 348 -17.33 -3.02 11.90
N GLU A 349 -17.61 -1.97 12.66
CA GLU A 349 -16.71 -1.43 13.65
C GLU A 349 -16.76 -2.32 14.89
N SER A 350 -15.95 -3.38 14.91
CA SER A 350 -15.65 -4.08 16.14
C SER A 350 -14.38 -3.51 16.77
N ASP A 351 -14.23 -3.61 18.09
CA ASP A 351 -12.96 -3.28 18.73
C ASP A 351 -11.82 -4.06 18.07
N GLY A 352 -10.85 -3.34 17.50
CA GLY A 352 -9.68 -3.91 16.85
C GLY A 352 -9.83 -4.24 15.35
N LEU A 353 -10.94 -3.86 14.69
CA LEU A 353 -11.14 -4.08 13.25
C LEU A 353 -11.73 -2.85 12.57
N ARG A 354 -11.19 -2.51 11.39
CA ARG A 354 -11.79 -1.52 10.47
C ARG A 354 -11.81 -2.10 9.07
N SER A 355 -12.92 -1.93 8.37
CA SER A 355 -13.08 -2.37 6.99
C SER A 355 -13.71 -1.27 6.13
N ARG A 356 -13.30 -1.22 4.85
CA ARG A 356 -13.91 -0.36 3.84
C ARG A 356 -13.83 -1.01 2.46
N VAL A 357 -14.77 -0.65 1.58
CA VAL A 357 -14.61 -0.92 0.15
C VAL A 357 -13.72 0.18 -0.43
N GLU A 358 -12.71 -0.20 -1.23
CA GLU A 358 -11.79 0.78 -1.83
C GLU A 358 -12.51 1.65 -2.89
N ASP A 359 -12.10 2.89 -3.00
CA ASP A 359 -12.48 3.76 -4.13
C ASP A 359 -11.58 3.42 -5.32
N GLY A 360 -12.10 2.58 -6.21
CA GLY A 360 -11.40 2.04 -7.35
C GLY A 360 -11.89 0.65 -7.71
N CYS A 361 -11.28 0.00 -8.69
CA CYS A 361 -11.62 -1.36 -9.06
C CYS A 361 -10.51 -2.06 -9.85
N LEU A 362 -10.57 -3.41 -9.85
CA LEU A 362 -9.90 -4.21 -10.85
C LEU A 362 -10.76 -4.25 -12.11
N PHE A 363 -10.14 -4.12 -13.29
CA PHE A 363 -10.84 -4.08 -14.57
C PHE A 363 -10.01 -4.65 -15.72
N ILE A 364 -10.70 -4.98 -16.80
CA ILE A 364 -10.10 -5.40 -18.09
C ILE A 364 -10.23 -4.23 -19.06
N LEU A 365 -9.15 -3.91 -19.77
CA LEU A 365 -9.13 -3.03 -20.94
C LEU A 365 -8.96 -3.86 -22.22
N PHE A 366 -9.68 -3.46 -23.27
CA PHE A 366 -9.51 -4.01 -24.61
C PHE A 366 -8.53 -3.13 -25.38
N ASN A 367 -7.38 -3.70 -25.75
CA ASN A 367 -6.29 -2.93 -26.37
C ASN A 367 -6.52 -2.72 -27.86
N GLN A 368 -6.64 -1.45 -28.25
CA GLN A 368 -6.76 -1.06 -29.66
C GLN A 368 -5.42 -1.05 -30.41
N ASN A 369 -4.30 -1.16 -29.69
CA ASN A 369 -2.94 -1.25 -30.24
C ASN A 369 -2.43 -2.70 -30.31
N SER A 370 -3.33 -3.69 -30.20
CA SER A 370 -3.00 -5.11 -30.29
C SER A 370 -2.15 -5.45 -31.51
N ALA A 371 -1.26 -6.43 -31.37
CA ALA A 371 -0.31 -6.86 -32.41
C ALA A 371 -0.99 -7.44 -33.66
N VAL A 372 -2.15 -8.07 -33.50
CA VAL A 372 -2.84 -8.76 -34.59
C VAL A 372 -3.90 -7.84 -35.20
N LYS A 373 -5.07 -7.80 -34.63
CA LYS A 373 -6.18 -6.93 -35.04
C LYS A 373 -7.00 -6.65 -33.76
N PRO A 374 -7.30 -5.38 -33.49
CA PRO A 374 -8.13 -5.03 -32.36
C PRO A 374 -9.49 -5.72 -32.45
N LEU A 375 -10.02 -6.12 -31.29
CA LEU A 375 -11.37 -6.68 -31.19
C LEU A 375 -12.40 -5.65 -31.60
N ASN A 376 -13.31 -6.03 -32.49
CA ASN A 376 -14.44 -5.19 -32.85
C ASN A 376 -15.48 -5.13 -31.70
N ASN A 377 -16.49 -4.27 -31.82
CA ASN A 377 -17.46 -4.04 -30.77
C ASN A 377 -18.24 -5.31 -30.38
N GLU A 378 -18.68 -6.12 -31.36
CA GLU A 378 -19.41 -7.37 -31.09
C GLU A 378 -18.55 -8.40 -30.36
N GLN A 379 -17.25 -8.49 -30.71
CA GLN A 379 -16.29 -9.36 -30.03
C GLN A 379 -16.04 -8.90 -28.58
N ARG A 380 -15.85 -7.57 -28.34
CA ARG A 380 -15.70 -7.03 -26.99
C ARG A 380 -16.94 -7.26 -26.14
N LYS A 381 -18.11 -7.04 -26.72
CA LYS A 381 -19.40 -7.27 -26.07
C LYS A 381 -19.58 -8.74 -25.69
N TYR A 382 -19.30 -9.67 -26.60
CA TYR A 382 -19.36 -11.10 -26.35
C TYR A 382 -18.38 -11.53 -25.25
N LEU A 383 -17.11 -11.11 -25.37
CA LEU A 383 -16.07 -11.42 -24.39
C LEU A 383 -16.43 -10.88 -23.00
N SER A 384 -16.96 -9.64 -22.90
CA SER A 384 -17.45 -9.07 -21.65
C SER A 384 -18.61 -9.86 -21.04
N GLY A 385 -19.37 -10.55 -21.87
CA GLY A 385 -20.47 -11.42 -21.44
C GLY A 385 -20.00 -12.75 -20.86
N ILE A 386 -19.01 -13.39 -21.49
CA ILE A 386 -18.48 -14.70 -21.04
C ILE A 386 -17.47 -14.53 -19.90
N ALA A 387 -16.59 -13.54 -19.94
CA ALA A 387 -15.65 -13.21 -18.88
C ALA A 387 -16.18 -12.08 -17.98
N ASN A 388 -17.43 -12.19 -17.56
CA ASN A 388 -18.05 -11.23 -16.65
C ASN A 388 -17.55 -11.44 -15.20
N PRO A 389 -17.70 -10.44 -14.31
CA PRO A 389 -17.20 -10.51 -12.92
C PRO A 389 -17.69 -11.73 -12.15
N GLN A 390 -18.96 -12.15 -12.33
CA GLN A 390 -19.53 -13.31 -11.65
C GLN A 390 -18.87 -14.62 -12.13
N ALA A 391 -18.62 -14.77 -13.43
CA ALA A 391 -17.96 -15.94 -13.99
C ALA A 391 -16.49 -16.03 -13.50
N ILE A 392 -15.79 -14.90 -13.45
CA ILE A 392 -14.41 -14.83 -12.92
C ILE A 392 -14.40 -15.17 -11.43
N LEU A 393 -15.34 -14.62 -10.63
CA LEU A 393 -15.43 -14.93 -9.20
C LEU A 393 -15.68 -16.42 -8.96
N SER A 394 -16.65 -17.02 -9.67
CA SER A 394 -16.93 -18.46 -9.54
C SER A 394 -15.70 -19.34 -9.89
N GLN A 395 -14.90 -18.91 -10.85
CA GLN A 395 -13.68 -19.61 -11.21
C GLN A 395 -12.57 -19.42 -10.14
N LEU A 396 -12.46 -18.23 -9.54
CA LEU A 396 -11.55 -17.94 -8.42
C LEU A 396 -11.90 -18.81 -7.20
N GLU A 397 -13.18 -18.94 -6.86
CA GLU A 397 -13.65 -19.77 -5.75
C GLU A 397 -13.31 -21.24 -5.95
N GLN A 398 -13.52 -21.78 -7.17
CA GLN A 398 -13.16 -23.14 -7.52
C GLN A 398 -11.64 -23.40 -7.39
N ASN A 399 -10.81 -22.43 -7.70
CA ASN A 399 -9.36 -22.50 -7.66
C ASN A 399 -8.77 -22.14 -6.29
N GLN A 400 -9.59 -22.04 -5.24
CA GLN A 400 -9.20 -21.66 -3.88
C GLN A 400 -8.48 -20.29 -3.77
N GLY A 401 -8.62 -19.43 -4.78
CA GLY A 401 -8.08 -18.09 -4.80
C GLY A 401 -9.11 -17.10 -4.23
N LEU A 402 -9.33 -17.12 -2.92
CA LEU A 402 -10.29 -16.24 -2.25
C LEU A 402 -9.70 -14.86 -2.04
N PHE A 403 -10.40 -13.85 -2.55
CA PHE A 403 -10.13 -12.44 -2.27
C PHE A 403 -11.30 -11.85 -1.47
N SER A 404 -11.01 -10.89 -0.62
CA SER A 404 -12.07 -10.04 -0.06
C SER A 404 -12.45 -9.00 -1.12
N VAL A 405 -13.45 -9.29 -1.93
CA VAL A 405 -13.90 -8.43 -3.03
C VAL A 405 -15.41 -8.38 -3.11
N SER A 406 -15.93 -7.29 -3.68
CA SER A 406 -17.31 -7.19 -4.15
C SER A 406 -17.33 -7.02 -5.67
N LEU A 407 -18.44 -7.45 -6.31
CA LEU A 407 -18.60 -7.32 -7.76
C LEU A 407 -18.67 -5.85 -8.16
N ALA A 408 -17.81 -5.42 -9.08
CA ALA A 408 -17.86 -4.07 -9.64
C ALA A 408 -18.78 -4.01 -10.85
N GLN A 409 -19.68 -3.06 -10.84
CA GLN A 409 -20.59 -2.75 -11.95
C GLN A 409 -20.33 -1.36 -12.52
N ASN A 410 -19.45 -0.57 -11.86
CA ASN A 410 -18.90 0.69 -12.30
C ASN A 410 -17.47 0.83 -11.73
N ILE A 411 -16.77 1.91 -12.04
CA ILE A 411 -15.38 2.16 -11.57
C ILE A 411 -15.38 2.43 -10.07
N LEU A 412 -16.35 3.21 -9.57
CA LEU A 412 -16.51 3.48 -8.14
C LEU A 412 -17.68 2.72 -7.55
N PRO A 413 -17.56 2.23 -6.30
CA PRO A 413 -18.65 1.50 -5.63
C PRO A 413 -19.87 2.40 -5.35
N SER A 414 -19.69 3.72 -5.26
CA SER A 414 -20.75 4.70 -5.02
C SER A 414 -21.53 5.08 -6.28
N TRP A 415 -21.05 4.76 -7.48
CA TRP A 415 -21.67 5.11 -8.73
C TRP A 415 -22.80 4.18 -9.12
N GLN A 416 -23.67 4.62 -10.06
CA GLN A 416 -24.80 3.84 -10.54
C GLN A 416 -24.33 2.52 -11.17
N ARG A 417 -25.06 1.47 -10.86
CA ARG A 417 -24.80 0.14 -11.41
C ARG A 417 -25.16 0.08 -12.88
N LEU A 418 -24.20 -0.29 -13.71
CA LEU A 418 -24.41 -0.46 -15.14
C LEU A 418 -24.73 -1.94 -15.44
N TYR A 419 -25.93 -2.17 -15.95
CA TYR A 419 -26.35 -3.51 -16.36
C TYR A 419 -25.97 -3.76 -17.80
N ARG A 420 -25.32 -4.88 -18.06
CA ARG A 420 -24.93 -5.29 -19.40
C ARG A 420 -26.03 -6.15 -20.01
N THR A 421 -26.35 -5.85 -21.27
CA THR A 421 -27.28 -6.69 -22.04
C THR A 421 -26.54 -7.96 -22.51
N PRO A 422 -27.23 -9.15 -22.48
CA PRO A 422 -26.67 -10.35 -23.06
C PRO A 422 -26.26 -10.11 -24.53
N SER A 423 -25.09 -10.60 -24.90
CA SER A 423 -24.59 -10.49 -26.27
C SER A 423 -24.90 -11.74 -27.07
N LYS A 424 -25.01 -11.59 -28.39
CA LYS A 424 -24.96 -12.73 -29.31
C LYS A 424 -23.56 -13.30 -29.33
N GLU A 425 -23.44 -14.58 -29.63
CA GLU A 425 -22.15 -15.22 -29.84
C GLU A 425 -21.40 -14.52 -30.99
N ALA A 426 -20.12 -14.26 -30.78
CA ALA A 426 -19.23 -13.67 -31.77
C ALA A 426 -17.95 -14.52 -31.91
N GLN A 427 -17.47 -14.66 -33.12
CA GLN A 427 -16.23 -15.39 -33.37
C GLN A 427 -15.04 -14.63 -32.80
N LEU A 428 -14.36 -15.19 -31.81
CA LEU A 428 -13.13 -14.67 -31.23
C LEU A 428 -11.90 -15.11 -32.04
N PRO A 429 -10.76 -14.38 -31.93
CA PRO A 429 -9.49 -14.86 -32.48
C PRO A 429 -9.11 -16.22 -31.90
N GLN A 430 -8.42 -17.05 -32.68
CA GLN A 430 -7.94 -18.36 -32.21
C GLN A 430 -6.87 -18.25 -31.12
N LYS A 431 -6.07 -17.19 -31.16
CA LYS A 431 -5.05 -16.89 -30.16
C LYS A 431 -5.22 -15.48 -29.64
N MET A 432 -5.08 -15.29 -28.32
CA MET A 432 -5.12 -14.00 -27.65
C MET A 432 -4.05 -13.90 -26.58
N THR A 433 -3.69 -12.68 -26.25
CA THR A 433 -2.68 -12.38 -25.21
C THR A 433 -3.25 -11.46 -24.15
N ILE A 434 -2.82 -11.66 -22.91
CA ILE A 434 -3.24 -10.87 -21.73
C ILE A 434 -2.00 -10.27 -21.08
N ALA A 435 -1.96 -8.96 -20.88
CA ALA A 435 -0.96 -8.28 -20.07
C ALA A 435 -1.48 -8.06 -18.65
N VAL A 436 -0.62 -8.33 -17.67
CA VAL A 436 -0.82 -7.95 -16.27
C VAL A 436 0.49 -7.42 -15.69
N TYR A 437 0.43 -6.58 -14.67
CA TYR A 437 1.62 -6.34 -13.87
C TYR A 437 1.67 -7.28 -12.65
N ASP A 438 2.83 -7.36 -12.02
CA ASP A 438 3.17 -8.24 -10.90
C ASP A 438 2.35 -7.92 -9.62
N TYR A 439 1.04 -8.13 -9.72
CA TYR A 439 0.07 -8.04 -8.63
C TYR A 439 -0.77 -9.31 -8.60
N TYR A 440 -0.73 -10.03 -7.48
CA TYR A 440 -1.32 -11.37 -7.36
C TYR A 440 -2.79 -11.42 -7.79
N ALA A 441 -3.62 -10.48 -7.32
CA ALA A 441 -5.04 -10.47 -7.66
C ALA A 441 -5.29 -10.36 -9.17
N LEU A 442 -4.54 -9.49 -9.86
CA LEU A 442 -4.65 -9.35 -11.32
C LEU A 442 -4.19 -10.62 -12.04
N TYR A 443 -3.08 -11.21 -11.60
CA TYR A 443 -2.59 -12.46 -12.19
C TYR A 443 -3.61 -13.59 -12.05
N ARG A 444 -4.21 -13.77 -10.86
CA ARG A 444 -5.27 -14.78 -10.64
C ARG A 444 -6.50 -14.51 -11.51
N CYS A 445 -6.93 -13.26 -11.63
CA CYS A 445 -8.01 -12.87 -12.55
C CYS A 445 -7.64 -13.18 -14.01
N ALA A 446 -6.39 -12.91 -14.43
CA ALA A 446 -5.94 -13.20 -15.79
C ALA A 446 -5.95 -14.70 -16.09
N ILE A 447 -5.52 -15.54 -15.14
CA ILE A 447 -5.63 -17.00 -15.28
C ILE A 447 -7.09 -17.44 -15.41
N CYS A 448 -8.00 -16.91 -14.58
CA CYS A 448 -9.42 -17.23 -14.69
C CYS A 448 -10.01 -16.79 -16.05
N VAL A 449 -9.66 -15.59 -16.54
CA VAL A 449 -10.07 -15.12 -17.88
C VAL A 449 -9.50 -16.04 -18.97
N SER A 450 -8.22 -16.42 -18.87
CA SER A 450 -7.57 -17.38 -19.78
C SER A 450 -8.33 -18.72 -19.80
N ASP A 451 -8.66 -19.28 -18.65
CA ASP A 451 -9.37 -20.56 -18.55
C ASP A 451 -10.81 -20.46 -19.10
N ILE A 452 -11.48 -19.33 -18.90
CA ILE A 452 -12.80 -19.08 -19.50
C ILE A 452 -12.66 -19.06 -21.03
N LEU A 453 -11.71 -18.32 -21.58
CA LEU A 453 -11.50 -18.18 -23.03
C LEU A 453 -11.07 -19.52 -23.67
N LYS A 454 -10.23 -20.32 -23.02
CA LYS A 454 -9.85 -21.66 -23.50
C LYS A 454 -11.05 -22.59 -23.65
N ARG A 455 -12.04 -22.51 -22.76
CA ARG A 455 -13.31 -23.26 -22.88
C ARG A 455 -14.13 -22.85 -24.10
N HIS A 456 -13.91 -21.63 -24.63
CA HIS A 456 -14.52 -21.11 -25.84
C HIS A 456 -13.59 -21.25 -27.08
N GLY A 457 -12.55 -22.13 -27.00
CA GLY A 457 -11.68 -22.46 -28.12
C GLY A 457 -10.60 -21.42 -28.45
N VAL A 458 -10.32 -20.51 -27.53
CA VAL A 458 -9.25 -19.49 -27.70
C VAL A 458 -8.00 -19.93 -26.95
N ASP A 459 -6.86 -20.00 -27.64
CA ASP A 459 -5.54 -20.16 -27.01
C ASP A 459 -5.09 -18.85 -26.38
N VAL A 460 -4.74 -18.84 -25.09
CA VAL A 460 -4.43 -17.61 -24.37
C VAL A 460 -3.08 -17.70 -23.66
N GLU A 461 -2.24 -16.72 -23.92
CA GLU A 461 -0.96 -16.47 -23.27
C GLU A 461 -1.06 -15.29 -22.30
N VAL A 462 -0.55 -15.46 -21.06
CA VAL A 462 -0.56 -14.41 -20.03
C VAL A 462 0.87 -13.91 -19.82
N ASN A 463 1.10 -12.61 -20.10
CA ASN A 463 2.38 -11.93 -19.94
C ASN A 463 2.37 -11.06 -18.68
N THR A 464 3.37 -11.26 -17.84
CA THR A 464 3.51 -10.51 -16.58
C THR A 464 4.69 -9.55 -16.69
N TYR A 465 4.44 -8.29 -16.36
CA TYR A 465 5.40 -7.19 -16.35
C TYR A 465 5.59 -6.66 -14.93
N SER A 466 6.66 -5.92 -14.67
CA SER A 466 6.67 -5.05 -13.51
C SER A 466 5.70 -3.88 -13.70
N PHE A 467 5.25 -3.26 -12.63
CA PHE A 467 4.33 -2.11 -12.69
C PHE A 467 4.88 -0.97 -13.58
N ARG A 468 6.18 -0.70 -13.47
CA ARG A 468 6.85 0.34 -14.29
C ARG A 468 7.03 -0.06 -15.76
N GLU A 469 7.38 -1.32 -16.03
CA GLU A 469 7.50 -1.82 -17.42
C GLU A 469 6.18 -1.70 -18.15
N LEU A 470 5.05 -2.10 -17.53
CA LEU A 470 3.74 -1.97 -18.15
C LEU A 470 3.43 -0.51 -18.51
N ALA A 471 3.71 0.44 -17.60
CA ALA A 471 3.53 1.86 -17.86
C ALA A 471 4.44 2.37 -18.99
N GLN A 472 5.72 1.95 -19.03
CA GLN A 472 6.68 2.34 -20.06
C GLN A 472 6.30 1.80 -21.44
N LEU A 473 5.95 0.51 -21.54
CA LEU A 473 5.47 -0.11 -22.79
C LEU A 473 4.20 0.58 -23.32
N SER A 474 3.33 1.01 -22.40
CA SER A 474 2.13 1.77 -22.76
C SER A 474 2.46 3.17 -23.30
N GLN A 475 3.40 3.87 -22.66
CA GLN A 475 3.85 5.20 -23.09
C GLN A 475 4.57 5.17 -24.44
N SER A 476 5.40 4.15 -24.69
CA SER A 476 6.10 3.97 -25.97
C SER A 476 5.20 3.41 -27.09
N GLY A 477 3.96 2.99 -26.76
CA GLY A 477 3.06 2.32 -27.71
C GLY A 477 3.50 0.89 -28.09
N GLU A 478 4.36 0.29 -27.27
CA GLU A 478 4.89 -1.07 -27.46
C GLU A 478 4.06 -2.14 -26.75
N LEU A 479 3.07 -1.77 -25.93
CA LEU A 479 2.12 -2.71 -25.33
C LEU A 479 1.19 -3.25 -26.41
N LYS A 480 1.31 -4.55 -26.72
CA LYS A 480 0.65 -5.20 -27.88
C LYS A 480 -0.32 -6.32 -27.52
N GLU A 481 -0.47 -6.65 -26.28
CA GLU A 481 -1.42 -7.66 -25.81
C GLU A 481 -2.86 -7.22 -26.10
N ASP A 482 -3.74 -8.20 -26.35
CA ASP A 482 -5.14 -7.96 -26.72
C ASP A 482 -5.97 -7.42 -25.55
N LEU A 483 -5.69 -7.93 -24.35
CA LEU A 483 -6.33 -7.55 -23.09
C LEU A 483 -5.28 -7.04 -22.10
N VAL A 484 -5.62 -6.02 -21.33
CA VAL A 484 -4.79 -5.53 -20.23
C VAL A 484 -5.62 -5.53 -18.96
N LEU A 485 -5.19 -6.27 -17.95
CA LEU A 485 -5.84 -6.27 -16.65
C LEU A 485 -5.12 -5.29 -15.72
N CYS A 486 -5.90 -4.38 -15.15
CA CYS A 486 -5.39 -3.30 -14.31
C CYS A 486 -6.16 -3.19 -13.00
N ASN A 487 -5.55 -2.51 -12.03
CA ASN A 487 -6.19 -2.06 -10.81
C ASN A 487 -6.13 -0.54 -10.74
N LEU A 488 -7.27 0.10 -10.55
CA LEU A 488 -7.38 1.48 -10.14
C LEU A 488 -7.60 1.51 -8.62
N ASN A 489 -6.68 2.14 -7.93
CA ASN A 489 -6.82 2.51 -6.53
C ASN A 489 -6.61 4.02 -6.42
N LEU A 490 -7.67 4.75 -6.08
CA LEU A 490 -7.65 6.20 -6.00
C LEU A 490 -7.00 6.67 -4.69
N ASP A 491 -6.46 7.87 -4.72
CA ASP A 491 -5.96 8.56 -3.53
C ASP A 491 -7.11 9.11 -2.68
N ASP A 492 -6.83 9.59 -1.47
CA ASP A 492 -7.86 10.14 -0.58
C ASP A 492 -8.56 11.38 -1.17
N ASN A 493 -7.93 12.08 -2.11
CA ASN A 493 -8.51 13.12 -2.94
C ASN A 493 -9.25 12.54 -4.16
N THR A 494 -10.17 11.61 -3.95
CA THR A 494 -10.86 10.80 -4.96
C THR A 494 -11.27 11.57 -6.23
N PRO A 495 -11.90 12.77 -6.18
CA PRO A 495 -12.31 13.50 -7.38
C PRO A 495 -11.15 13.86 -8.31
N SER A 496 -10.10 14.47 -7.76
CA SER A 496 -8.91 14.87 -8.52
C SER A 496 -8.08 13.67 -8.95
N SER A 497 -8.00 12.63 -8.13
CA SER A 497 -7.28 11.39 -8.43
C SER A 497 -7.93 10.67 -9.61
N LEU A 498 -9.26 10.59 -9.62
CA LEU A 498 -10.01 10.00 -10.74
C LEU A 498 -9.87 10.82 -12.02
N PHE A 499 -10.01 12.15 -11.92
CA PHE A 499 -9.80 13.03 -13.07
C PHE A 499 -8.39 12.86 -13.66
N SER A 500 -7.37 12.85 -12.80
CA SER A 500 -5.97 12.65 -13.22
C SER A 500 -5.73 11.28 -13.86
N TRP A 501 -6.36 10.22 -13.35
CA TRP A 501 -6.29 8.91 -13.96
C TRP A 501 -6.94 8.90 -15.35
N LEU A 502 -8.16 9.40 -15.48
CA LEU A 502 -8.86 9.49 -16.78
C LEU A 502 -8.08 10.33 -17.81
N MET A 503 -7.39 11.39 -17.37
CA MET A 503 -6.67 12.32 -18.25
C MET A 503 -5.30 11.81 -18.68
N ASN A 504 -4.58 11.08 -17.82
CA ASN A 504 -3.14 10.87 -17.96
C ASN A 504 -2.66 9.42 -17.84
N ASP A 505 -3.53 8.46 -17.48
CA ASP A 505 -3.07 7.09 -17.29
C ASP A 505 -2.57 6.50 -18.64
N PRO A 506 -1.28 6.12 -18.72
CA PRO A 506 -0.69 5.69 -19.98
C PRO A 506 -1.29 4.38 -20.48
N VAL A 507 -1.68 3.48 -19.57
CA VAL A 507 -2.25 2.17 -19.94
C VAL A 507 -3.65 2.35 -20.50
N LEU A 508 -4.48 3.18 -19.85
CA LEU A 508 -5.82 3.52 -20.34
C LEU A 508 -5.76 4.15 -21.74
N HIS A 509 -4.93 5.19 -21.90
CA HIS A 509 -4.85 5.91 -23.18
C HIS A 509 -4.24 5.07 -24.31
N SER A 510 -3.25 4.23 -24.01
CA SER A 510 -2.70 3.26 -24.96
C SER A 510 -3.76 2.26 -25.41
N ALA A 511 -4.50 1.68 -24.46
CA ALA A 511 -5.54 0.69 -24.75
C ALA A 511 -6.70 1.28 -25.55
N LEU A 512 -7.13 2.52 -25.27
CA LEU A 512 -8.20 3.20 -26.00
C LEU A 512 -7.84 3.52 -27.46
N GLY A 513 -6.55 3.65 -27.79
CA GLY A 513 -6.06 4.09 -29.10
C GLY A 513 -6.33 5.57 -29.35
N GLY A 514 -5.77 6.11 -30.45
CA GLY A 514 -5.72 7.56 -30.68
C GLY A 514 -7.08 8.25 -30.73
N THR A 515 -8.07 7.67 -31.41
CA THR A 515 -9.40 8.30 -31.57
C THR A 515 -10.16 8.41 -30.25
N ASN A 516 -10.25 7.31 -29.49
CA ASN A 516 -11.00 7.30 -28.23
C ASN A 516 -10.24 8.04 -27.11
N SER A 517 -8.91 7.95 -27.11
CA SER A 517 -8.06 8.74 -26.22
C SER A 517 -8.27 10.25 -26.43
N ASN A 518 -8.33 10.71 -27.69
CA ASN A 518 -8.58 12.12 -28.00
C ASN A 518 -10.00 12.56 -27.60
N TRP A 519 -11.01 11.71 -27.84
CA TRP A 519 -12.37 11.97 -27.37
C TRP A 519 -12.40 12.15 -25.85
N LEU A 520 -11.77 11.24 -25.10
CA LEU A 520 -11.73 11.30 -23.64
C LEU A 520 -11.06 12.59 -23.16
N LYS A 521 -9.90 12.93 -23.70
CA LYS A 521 -9.18 14.17 -23.36
C LYS A 521 -9.98 15.41 -23.63
N GLN A 522 -10.68 15.49 -24.77
CA GLN A 522 -11.54 16.64 -25.10
C GLN A 522 -12.70 16.80 -24.12
N ARG A 523 -13.32 15.70 -23.68
CA ARG A 523 -14.38 15.74 -22.67
C ARG A 523 -13.84 16.25 -21.33
N LEU A 524 -12.67 15.75 -20.92
CA LEU A 524 -12.03 16.15 -19.67
C LEU A 524 -11.50 17.59 -19.71
N ASP A 525 -11.01 18.08 -20.84
CA ASP A 525 -10.64 19.49 -21.00
C ASP A 525 -11.84 20.43 -20.85
N HIS A 526 -13.00 20.03 -21.36
CA HIS A 526 -14.24 20.79 -21.15
C HIS A 526 -14.67 20.77 -19.67
N HIS A 527 -14.64 19.59 -19.05
CA HIS A 527 -14.96 19.38 -17.64
C HIS A 527 -14.10 20.27 -16.73
N LYS A 528 -12.78 20.26 -16.92
CA LYS A 528 -11.79 21.01 -16.15
C LYS A 528 -12.04 22.53 -16.17
N ALA A 529 -12.58 23.05 -17.29
CA ALA A 529 -12.82 24.47 -17.48
C ALA A 529 -14.11 24.98 -16.81
N SER A 530 -15.07 24.10 -16.50
CA SER A 530 -16.44 24.49 -16.16
C SER A 530 -17.01 23.84 -14.90
N VAL A 531 -16.38 22.80 -14.37
CA VAL A 531 -16.90 22.03 -13.22
C VAL A 531 -16.09 22.32 -11.96
N GLU A 532 -16.74 22.56 -10.85
CA GLU A 532 -16.10 22.73 -9.55
C GLU A 532 -15.75 21.36 -8.93
N LEU A 533 -14.69 21.31 -8.12
CA LEU A 533 -14.20 20.07 -7.50
C LEU A 533 -15.25 19.22 -6.78
N PRO A 534 -16.18 19.76 -6.00
CA PRO A 534 -17.22 18.97 -5.33
C PRO A 534 -18.13 18.21 -6.28
N ASP A 535 -18.30 18.70 -7.51
CA ASP A 535 -19.16 18.12 -8.53
C ASP A 535 -18.43 17.15 -9.47
N TYR A 536 -17.09 17.03 -9.35
CA TYR A 536 -16.26 16.20 -10.25
C TYR A 536 -16.74 14.77 -10.34
N LEU A 537 -17.04 14.10 -9.23
CA LEU A 537 -17.45 12.69 -9.27
C LEU A 537 -18.78 12.48 -10.00
N ALA A 538 -19.73 13.40 -9.84
CA ALA A 538 -21.03 13.34 -10.52
C ALA A 538 -20.88 13.57 -12.03
N GLU A 539 -20.03 14.53 -12.42
CA GLU A 539 -19.83 14.88 -13.84
C GLU A 539 -18.86 13.92 -14.56
N LEU A 540 -17.94 13.25 -13.83
CA LEU A 540 -17.06 12.22 -14.39
C LEU A 540 -17.76 10.87 -14.57
N GLU A 541 -18.81 10.58 -13.78
CA GLU A 541 -19.54 9.31 -13.88
C GLU A 541 -20.07 9.01 -15.29
N PRO A 542 -20.75 9.92 -16.01
CA PRO A 542 -21.18 9.68 -17.37
C PRO A 542 -20.04 9.41 -18.35
N ILE A 543 -18.91 10.11 -18.18
CA ILE A 543 -17.72 9.94 -19.02
C ILE A 543 -17.14 8.52 -18.83
N ALA A 544 -16.92 8.13 -17.59
CA ALA A 544 -16.40 6.80 -17.26
C ALA A 544 -17.40 5.69 -17.62
N SER A 545 -18.69 5.92 -17.41
CA SER A 545 -19.76 4.99 -17.79
C SER A 545 -19.81 4.74 -19.29
N THR A 546 -19.44 5.72 -20.12
CA THR A 546 -19.34 5.55 -21.58
C THR A 546 -18.25 4.52 -21.92
N LEU A 547 -17.10 4.53 -21.23
CA LEU A 547 -16.04 3.53 -21.46
C LEU A 547 -16.52 2.10 -21.18
N ILE A 548 -17.41 1.94 -20.21
CA ILE A 548 -18.01 0.65 -19.84
C ILE A 548 -19.10 0.25 -20.83
N SER A 549 -20.00 1.18 -21.18
CA SER A 549 -21.13 0.94 -22.09
C SER A 549 -20.71 0.62 -23.51
N ASP A 550 -19.60 1.22 -23.98
CA ASP A 550 -19.01 0.96 -25.29
C ASP A 550 -18.02 -0.21 -25.28
N TYR A 551 -17.97 -0.93 -24.16
CA TYR A 551 -17.13 -2.11 -23.99
C TYR A 551 -15.62 -1.85 -24.23
N TRP A 552 -15.11 -0.69 -23.80
CA TRP A 552 -13.67 -0.42 -23.71
C TRP A 552 -13.06 -0.89 -22.41
N LEU A 553 -13.84 -0.83 -21.32
CA LEU A 553 -13.47 -1.19 -19.98
C LEU A 553 -14.52 -2.11 -19.37
N VAL A 554 -14.05 -3.17 -18.71
CA VAL A 554 -14.90 -4.12 -17.97
C VAL A 554 -14.51 -4.09 -16.50
N PRO A 555 -15.28 -3.41 -15.61
CA PRO A 555 -15.06 -3.51 -14.18
C PRO A 555 -15.22 -4.96 -13.72
N MET A 556 -14.36 -5.44 -12.83
CA MET A 556 -14.42 -6.78 -12.26
C MET A 556 -14.78 -6.74 -10.78
N PHE A 557 -13.94 -6.12 -9.97
CA PHE A 557 -14.07 -6.19 -8.51
C PHE A 557 -13.64 -4.89 -7.83
N HIS A 558 -14.31 -4.57 -6.71
CA HIS A 558 -13.80 -3.64 -5.69
C HIS A 558 -13.19 -4.45 -4.56
N HIS A 559 -12.02 -4.06 -4.04
CA HIS A 559 -11.41 -4.70 -2.88
C HIS A 559 -12.10 -4.30 -1.58
N LEU A 560 -12.29 -5.26 -0.68
CA LEU A 560 -12.61 -5.00 0.71
C LEU A 560 -11.30 -4.91 1.50
N GLN A 561 -10.92 -3.70 1.85
CA GLN A 561 -9.73 -3.41 2.65
C GLN A 561 -10.05 -3.56 4.13
N THR A 562 -9.17 -4.23 4.87
CA THR A 562 -9.37 -4.49 6.29
C THR A 562 -8.08 -4.21 7.07
N VAL A 563 -8.20 -3.48 8.17
CA VAL A 563 -7.11 -3.22 9.12
C VAL A 563 -7.47 -3.82 10.47
N ARG A 564 -6.64 -4.72 10.96
CA ARG A 564 -6.70 -5.22 12.35
C ARG A 564 -5.66 -4.52 13.20
N PHE A 565 -5.99 -4.22 14.44
CA PHE A 565 -5.11 -3.54 15.37
C PHE A 565 -5.34 -4.00 16.80
N GLN A 566 -4.35 -3.79 17.65
CA GLN A 566 -4.44 -4.11 19.08
C GLN A 566 -5.42 -3.16 19.77
N GLY A 567 -6.21 -3.67 20.70
CA GLY A 567 -7.24 -2.90 21.42
C GLY A 567 -6.73 -1.71 22.26
N ILE A 568 -5.42 -1.64 22.52
CA ILE A 568 -4.76 -0.49 23.16
C ILE A 568 -4.73 0.75 22.25
N LEU A 569 -4.75 0.55 20.91
CA LEU A 569 -4.73 1.64 19.95
C LEU A 569 -6.10 2.30 19.83
N LYS A 570 -6.08 3.62 19.81
CA LYS A 570 -7.25 4.47 19.64
C LYS A 570 -7.11 5.30 18.37
N ASN A 571 -8.24 5.74 17.82
CA ASN A 571 -8.34 6.57 16.63
C ASN A 571 -7.70 5.93 15.37
N VAL A 572 -7.74 4.61 15.26
CA VAL A 572 -7.26 3.91 14.07
C VAL A 572 -8.28 4.08 12.95
N ALA A 573 -7.87 4.73 11.87
CA ALA A 573 -8.64 4.88 10.63
C ALA A 573 -7.92 4.15 9.49
N ILE A 574 -8.69 3.64 8.54
CA ILE A 574 -8.16 3.04 7.32
C ILE A 574 -8.20 4.05 6.17
N THR A 575 -7.07 4.25 5.52
CA THR A 575 -6.95 5.13 4.36
C THR A 575 -7.44 4.44 3.08
N ASN A 576 -7.62 5.19 2.01
CA ASN A 576 -8.03 4.63 0.72
C ASN A 576 -6.97 3.68 0.10
N TRP A 577 -5.74 3.75 0.55
CA TRP A 577 -4.67 2.82 0.16
C TRP A 577 -4.68 1.50 0.95
N GLY A 578 -5.63 1.30 1.88
CA GLY A 578 -5.71 0.12 2.73
C GLY A 578 -4.74 0.11 3.91
N TRP A 579 -4.04 1.21 4.17
CA TRP A 579 -3.11 1.39 5.27
C TRP A 579 -3.77 2.12 6.44
N PRO A 580 -3.37 1.87 7.69
CA PRO A 580 -3.80 2.69 8.82
C PRO A 580 -3.22 4.09 8.71
N GLU A 581 -3.98 5.10 9.08
CA GLU A 581 -3.49 6.45 9.25
C GLU A 581 -2.57 6.49 10.48
N PHE A 582 -1.30 6.92 10.32
CA PHE A 582 -0.31 6.87 11.40
C PHE A 582 -0.34 8.06 12.34
N LYS A 583 -0.64 9.25 11.81
CA LYS A 583 -0.44 10.53 12.50
C LYS A 583 -1.25 10.67 13.77
N ASN A 584 -2.51 10.24 13.74
CA ASN A 584 -3.48 10.48 14.81
C ASN A 584 -3.75 9.23 15.68
N VAL A 585 -3.03 8.15 15.45
CA VAL A 585 -3.11 6.94 16.27
C VAL A 585 -2.39 7.18 17.60
N TRP A 586 -3.01 6.77 18.69
CA TRP A 586 -2.46 6.89 20.05
C TRP A 586 -2.81 5.69 20.92
N SER A 587 -2.15 5.53 22.06
CA SER A 587 -2.42 4.50 23.05
C SER A 587 -2.86 5.13 24.37
N ALA A 588 -3.77 4.43 25.08
CA ALA A 588 -4.23 4.83 26.40
C ALA A 588 -3.37 4.19 27.53
N ASP A 589 -2.43 3.31 27.19
CA ASP A 589 -1.55 2.59 28.13
C ASP A 589 -0.29 3.40 28.47
#